data_29531f5fec1f3acd384b54234c73f0d2
#
_entry.id   29531f5fec1f3acd384b54234c73f0d2
#
_cell.length_a   1.000
_cell.length_b   1.000
_cell.length_c   1.000
_cell.angle_alpha   90.00
_cell.angle_beta   90.00
_cell.angle_gamma   90.00
#
_symmetry.space_group_name_H-M   'P 1'
#
loop_
_entity.id
_entity.type
_entity.pdbx_description
1 polymer ?
#
loop_
_entity_poly.entity_id
_entity_poly.type
_entity_poly.pdbx_seq_one_letter_code
_entity_poly.pdbx_strand_id
1 'polypeptide(L)'
;LKNIFRKKSLASLQGEADIHGDHESGLKRVLTVKDLTLMGVAAVIGGGIFTTIGSAAYNGGPGVIFLFIITAITCGFTALCYAEFASRIPVAGSAYTYSYVSFGEVVAWIIGWALILEYAIGNIVVAISWSAYFNNILHAMGIALPDWLSIGYQTAHMQYNAAVAAGQDTSKLVYTHAPDWMGIRFIINLPAFVIVGLITWLAYVGIKESKKTANAMVMLKIIVLVLIALIGFWYIFSNNTLENWTPFLPNGMTGVLKGVSAVFFAYIGFDAISTTAEECSNPQRDLPRGMIYSLILCTVIYIVTALVITGLVHYSEFQYVTDPLAFVFEKIQMGKVGFIISVSAVVAASSVLLVFQIGQPRIWMVMSRDGLLPKSFGKIDKKYKTPGFSTIVTGLFVGTFVLFIDDKLMTDLTSIGTLFAFALVSGGVLVLPRIEKQKGKFSLPYINAKWIFPLLYVLFVYFFRERMVDAFEHLFEEGYQAMLFLIFILLSGALAIFSFLKNFSLIPILGVSCCMYLMVEIPANSWLVFFAWMLLGLLIYFFYGKNRSKLNAL
;
A
#
# COMPACT_ATOMS: atom_id res chain seq x y z
N LEU A 1 -13.36 13.63 28.33
CA LEU A 1 -12.90 12.39 27.65
C LEU A 1 -14.04 11.58 27.03
N LYS A 2 -15.24 11.51 27.67
CA LYS A 2 -16.39 10.76 27.12
C LYS A 2 -16.83 11.20 25.72
N ASN A 3 -16.55 12.45 25.32
CA ASN A 3 -17.01 13.01 24.04
C ASN A 3 -16.13 12.71 22.81
N ILE A 4 -14.96 12.10 22.94
CA ILE A 4 -14.07 11.83 21.79
C ILE A 4 -14.23 10.44 21.19
N PHE A 5 -14.86 9.50 21.92
CA PHE A 5 -15.16 8.13 21.46
C PHE A 5 -16.63 7.97 21.03
N ARG A 6 -17.25 9.06 20.55
CA ARG A 6 -18.63 9.00 20.00
C ARG A 6 -18.64 8.15 18.75
N LYS A 7 -19.66 7.28 18.64
CA LYS A 7 -19.82 6.37 17.52
C LYS A 7 -20.95 6.84 16.61
N LYS A 8 -20.79 6.69 15.30
CA LYS A 8 -21.92 6.75 14.36
C LYS A 8 -22.76 5.49 14.53
N SER A 9 -24.09 5.64 14.54
CA SER A 9 -24.99 4.48 14.57
C SER A 9 -25.06 3.83 13.17
N LEU A 10 -25.22 2.50 13.13
CA LEU A 10 -25.44 1.79 11.85
C LEU A 10 -26.67 2.29 11.12
N ALA A 11 -27.72 2.66 11.87
CA ALA A 11 -28.95 3.20 11.30
C ALA A 11 -28.75 4.57 10.63
N SER A 12 -27.91 5.46 11.21
CA SER A 12 -27.61 6.76 10.59
C SER A 12 -26.84 6.60 9.28
N LEU A 13 -25.92 5.65 9.19
CA LEU A 13 -25.16 5.38 7.96
C LEU A 13 -26.01 4.73 6.87
N GLN A 14 -26.94 3.85 7.24
CA GLN A 14 -27.89 3.27 6.29
C GLN A 14 -28.86 4.34 5.76
N GLY A 15 -29.33 5.26 6.60
CA GLY A 15 -30.12 6.40 6.18
C GLY A 15 -29.37 7.37 5.27
N GLU A 16 -28.06 7.60 5.51
CA GLU A 16 -27.20 8.37 4.60
C GLU A 16 -27.06 7.67 3.23
N ALA A 17 -26.93 6.34 3.21
CA ALA A 17 -26.86 5.55 1.98
C ALA A 17 -28.16 5.57 1.18
N ASP A 18 -29.31 5.53 1.86
CA ASP A 18 -30.63 5.56 1.22
C ASP A 18 -30.98 6.98 0.68
N ILE A 19 -30.62 8.04 1.41
CA ILE A 19 -30.80 9.43 0.97
C ILE A 19 -29.95 9.74 -0.28
N HIS A 20 -28.79 9.15 -0.41
CA HIS A 20 -27.91 9.33 -1.58
C HIS A 20 -28.21 8.33 -2.72
N GLY A 21 -28.98 7.28 -2.48
CA GLY A 21 -29.33 6.24 -3.45
C GLY A 21 -30.58 6.51 -4.29
N ASP A 22 -31.52 7.34 -3.81
CA ASP A 22 -32.86 7.50 -4.42
C ASP A 22 -33.07 8.80 -5.21
N HIS A 23 -32.12 9.74 -5.24
CA HIS A 23 -32.26 10.98 -6.03
C HIS A 23 -31.26 11.04 -7.19
N GLU A 24 -31.66 11.71 -8.29
CA GLU A 24 -31.00 11.91 -9.61
C GLU A 24 -29.44 12.02 -9.68
N SER A 25 -28.76 11.94 -8.58
CA SER A 25 -27.30 11.92 -8.44
C SER A 25 -26.75 10.53 -8.01
N GLY A 26 -27.58 9.48 -7.91
CA GLY A 26 -27.19 8.14 -7.48
C GLY A 26 -26.24 7.47 -8.46
N LEU A 27 -25.16 6.86 -7.93
CA LEU A 27 -24.22 6.06 -8.70
C LEU A 27 -24.93 4.81 -9.25
N LYS A 28 -24.71 4.49 -10.54
CA LYS A 28 -25.34 3.31 -11.16
C LYS A 28 -24.71 2.03 -10.60
N ARG A 29 -25.51 1.13 -10.04
CA ARG A 29 -25.11 -0.19 -9.54
C ARG A 29 -24.90 -1.17 -10.69
N VAL A 30 -23.69 -1.17 -11.27
CA VAL A 30 -23.35 -1.96 -12.47
C VAL A 30 -22.16 -2.88 -12.31
N LEU A 31 -21.44 -2.82 -11.17
CA LEU A 31 -20.23 -3.60 -10.94
C LEU A 31 -20.58 -5.02 -10.49
N THR A 32 -20.01 -6.00 -11.17
CA THR A 32 -20.11 -7.44 -10.89
C THR A 32 -18.85 -7.94 -10.18
N VAL A 33 -18.84 -9.20 -9.67
CA VAL A 33 -17.66 -9.84 -9.09
C VAL A 33 -16.45 -9.76 -10.01
N LYS A 34 -16.64 -10.01 -11.33
CA LYS A 34 -15.57 -9.94 -12.32
C LYS A 34 -14.97 -8.53 -12.40
N ASP A 35 -15.83 -7.50 -12.42
CA ASP A 35 -15.38 -6.12 -12.49
C ASP A 35 -14.62 -5.72 -11.22
N LEU A 36 -15.13 -6.11 -10.06
CA LEU A 36 -14.49 -5.87 -8.76
C LEU A 36 -13.14 -6.61 -8.65
N THR A 37 -13.06 -7.85 -9.13
CA THR A 37 -11.79 -8.59 -9.17
C THR A 37 -10.77 -7.88 -10.06
N LEU A 38 -11.18 -7.47 -11.27
CA LEU A 38 -10.30 -6.73 -12.18
C LEU A 38 -9.89 -5.36 -11.59
N MET A 39 -10.80 -4.66 -10.91
CA MET A 39 -10.46 -3.42 -10.21
C MET A 39 -9.45 -3.64 -9.09
N GLY A 40 -9.61 -4.71 -8.31
CA GLY A 40 -8.63 -5.07 -7.29
C GLY A 40 -7.26 -5.40 -7.89
N VAL A 41 -7.25 -6.19 -8.97
CA VAL A 41 -6.02 -6.45 -9.73
C VAL A 41 -5.41 -5.17 -10.30
N ALA A 42 -6.26 -4.23 -10.79
CA ALA A 42 -5.79 -2.94 -11.29
C ALA A 42 -5.10 -2.10 -10.22
N ALA A 43 -5.65 -2.10 -9.00
CA ALA A 43 -5.12 -1.35 -7.88
C ALA A 43 -3.85 -2.00 -7.29
N VAL A 44 -3.84 -3.32 -7.18
CA VAL A 44 -2.75 -4.10 -6.59
C VAL A 44 -1.57 -4.27 -7.57
N ILE A 45 -1.82 -4.71 -8.82
CA ILE A 45 -0.77 -4.81 -9.85
C ILE A 45 -0.48 -3.41 -10.42
N GLY A 46 0.41 -2.72 -9.77
CA GLY A 46 0.85 -1.36 -10.11
C GLY A 46 2.30 -1.14 -9.74
N GLY A 47 2.60 0.02 -9.16
CA GLY A 47 3.94 0.39 -8.74
C GLY A 47 4.65 -0.69 -7.93
N GLY A 48 3.95 -1.41 -7.05
CA GLY A 48 4.56 -2.40 -6.17
C GLY A 48 5.40 -3.44 -6.90
N ILE A 49 4.78 -4.28 -7.74
CA ILE A 49 5.51 -5.37 -8.42
C ILE A 49 6.50 -4.85 -9.46
N PHE A 50 6.21 -3.73 -10.10
CA PHE A 50 7.12 -3.15 -11.10
C PHE A 50 8.31 -2.42 -10.48
N THR A 51 8.22 -1.95 -9.22
CA THR A 51 9.23 -1.12 -8.57
C THR A 51 9.93 -1.84 -7.43
N THR A 52 9.15 -2.21 -6.40
CA THR A 52 9.72 -2.58 -5.10
C THR A 52 10.22 -4.02 -5.03
N ILE A 53 9.88 -4.86 -6.02
CA ILE A 53 10.33 -6.27 -6.05
C ILE A 53 11.86 -6.38 -6.13
N GLY A 54 12.56 -5.43 -6.77
CA GLY A 54 14.02 -5.41 -6.83
C GLY A 54 14.65 -5.27 -5.45
N SER A 55 14.18 -4.32 -4.66
CA SER A 55 14.63 -4.12 -3.28
C SER A 55 14.35 -5.34 -2.39
N ALA A 56 13.20 -5.97 -2.54
CA ALA A 56 12.85 -7.19 -1.82
C ALA A 56 13.75 -8.38 -2.23
N ALA A 57 14.03 -8.54 -3.53
CA ALA A 57 14.92 -9.57 -4.06
C ALA A 57 16.37 -9.35 -3.60
N TYR A 58 16.86 -8.10 -3.57
CA TYR A 58 18.19 -7.78 -3.05
C TYR A 58 18.39 -8.26 -1.61
N ASN A 59 17.39 -8.02 -0.74
CA ASN A 59 17.49 -8.39 0.67
C ASN A 59 17.26 -9.88 0.93
N GLY A 60 16.25 -10.48 0.28
CA GLY A 60 15.79 -11.83 0.56
C GLY A 60 16.32 -12.90 -0.38
N GLY A 61 16.93 -12.50 -1.50
CA GLY A 61 17.26 -13.43 -2.58
C GLY A 61 16.03 -14.13 -3.16
N PRO A 62 16.18 -15.33 -3.72
CA PRO A 62 15.05 -16.15 -4.19
C PRO A 62 14.02 -16.45 -3.09
N GLY A 63 14.46 -16.50 -1.82
CA GLY A 63 13.60 -16.72 -0.65
C GLY A 63 12.54 -15.64 -0.41
N VAL A 64 12.58 -14.52 -1.13
CA VAL A 64 11.56 -13.47 -1.06
C VAL A 64 10.15 -14.01 -1.33
N ILE A 65 10.00 -15.14 -2.02
CA ILE A 65 8.70 -15.80 -2.22
C ILE A 65 7.99 -16.15 -0.91
N PHE A 66 8.75 -16.53 0.13
CA PHE A 66 8.17 -16.80 1.45
C PHE A 66 7.52 -15.55 2.03
N LEU A 67 8.13 -14.38 1.78
CA LEU A 67 7.57 -13.12 2.24
C LEU A 67 6.29 -12.76 1.47
N PHE A 68 6.23 -13.02 0.16
CA PHE A 68 4.98 -12.88 -0.60
C PHE A 68 3.87 -13.77 -0.05
N ILE A 69 4.18 -15.02 0.35
CA ILE A 69 3.20 -15.93 0.96
C ILE A 69 2.74 -15.41 2.34
N ILE A 70 3.67 -15.02 3.21
CA ILE A 70 3.34 -14.49 4.55
C ILE A 70 2.48 -13.23 4.42
N THR A 71 2.86 -12.33 3.53
CA THR A 71 2.11 -11.09 3.29
C THR A 71 0.73 -11.37 2.71
N ALA A 72 0.61 -12.33 1.78
CA ALA A 72 -0.67 -12.75 1.22
C ALA A 72 -1.61 -13.33 2.30
N ILE A 73 -1.09 -14.13 3.22
CA ILE A 73 -1.85 -14.68 4.34
C ILE A 73 -2.33 -13.54 5.25
N THR A 74 -1.46 -12.60 5.59
CA THR A 74 -1.79 -11.40 6.39
C THR A 74 -2.88 -10.58 5.72
N CYS A 75 -2.71 -10.25 4.44
CA CYS A 75 -3.70 -9.53 3.64
C CYS A 75 -5.01 -10.33 3.52
N GLY A 76 -4.94 -11.66 3.45
CA GLY A 76 -6.10 -12.56 3.42
C GLY A 76 -6.96 -12.44 4.68
N PHE A 77 -6.36 -12.48 5.87
CA PHE A 77 -7.09 -12.26 7.12
C PHE A 77 -7.74 -10.88 7.16
N THR A 78 -7.02 -9.87 6.75
CA THR A 78 -7.52 -8.49 6.71
C THR A 78 -8.62 -8.33 5.66
N ALA A 79 -8.46 -8.88 4.45
CA ALA A 79 -9.46 -8.84 3.39
C ALA A 79 -10.78 -9.49 3.83
N LEU A 80 -10.72 -10.58 4.59
CA LEU A 80 -11.90 -11.20 5.19
C LEU A 80 -12.58 -10.28 6.22
N CYS A 81 -11.81 -9.52 7.01
CA CYS A 81 -12.34 -8.53 7.95
C CYS A 81 -12.99 -7.34 7.21
N TYR A 82 -12.35 -6.83 6.16
CA TYR A 82 -12.94 -5.81 5.28
C TYR A 82 -14.22 -6.31 4.62
N ALA A 83 -14.24 -7.56 4.18
CA ALA A 83 -15.41 -8.20 3.60
C ALA A 83 -16.60 -8.25 4.57
N GLU A 84 -16.34 -8.54 5.85
CA GLU A 84 -17.36 -8.52 6.90
C GLU A 84 -17.94 -7.11 7.08
N PHE A 85 -17.07 -6.07 7.15
CA PHE A 85 -17.53 -4.68 7.23
C PHE A 85 -18.30 -4.26 5.98
N ALA A 86 -17.79 -4.52 4.79
CA ALA A 86 -18.44 -4.16 3.53
C ALA A 86 -19.81 -4.84 3.37
N SER A 87 -19.98 -6.06 3.91
CA SER A 87 -21.27 -6.74 3.91
C SER A 87 -22.27 -6.14 4.91
N ARG A 88 -21.80 -5.56 6.01
CA ARG A 88 -22.65 -4.93 7.06
C ARG A 88 -22.94 -3.46 6.78
N ILE A 89 -21.95 -2.75 6.24
CA ILE A 89 -21.94 -1.30 6.05
C ILE A 89 -21.53 -1.01 4.59
N PRO A 90 -22.43 -1.20 3.61
CA PRO A 90 -22.13 -1.00 2.20
C PRO A 90 -22.14 0.49 1.83
N VAL A 91 -21.30 1.29 2.49
CA VAL A 91 -21.15 2.74 2.29
C VAL A 91 -19.72 3.06 1.88
N ALA A 92 -19.52 4.03 1.02
CA ALA A 92 -18.20 4.54 0.69
C ALA A 92 -17.52 5.14 1.94
N GLY A 93 -16.20 5.03 2.02
CA GLY A 93 -15.42 5.57 3.15
C GLY A 93 -14.44 4.57 3.75
N SER A 94 -14.48 3.29 3.32
CA SER A 94 -13.48 2.27 3.68
C SER A 94 -13.20 2.22 5.19
N ALA A 95 -11.94 2.01 5.58
CA ALA A 95 -11.47 1.89 6.95
C ALA A 95 -11.88 3.06 7.87
N TYR A 96 -11.95 4.29 7.35
CA TYR A 96 -12.41 5.46 8.12
C TYR A 96 -13.83 5.25 8.67
N THR A 97 -14.78 4.91 7.80
CA THR A 97 -16.19 4.69 8.19
C THR A 97 -16.35 3.49 9.12
N TYR A 98 -15.63 2.39 8.85
CA TYR A 98 -15.65 1.18 9.68
C TYR A 98 -15.17 1.46 11.11
N SER A 99 -14.12 2.27 11.22
CA SER A 99 -13.56 2.65 12.52
C SER A 99 -14.45 3.63 13.29
N TYR A 100 -15.18 4.47 12.61
CA TYR A 100 -16.13 5.39 13.25
C TYR A 100 -17.24 4.62 13.96
N VAL A 101 -17.72 3.53 13.39
CA VAL A 101 -18.73 2.66 13.99
C VAL A 101 -18.15 1.81 15.13
N SER A 102 -16.95 1.27 14.93
CA SER A 102 -16.35 0.32 15.87
C SER A 102 -15.76 0.99 17.10
N PHE A 103 -14.95 2.02 16.91
CA PHE A 103 -14.12 2.64 17.96
C PHE A 103 -14.52 4.09 18.30
N GLY A 104 -15.20 4.77 17.38
CA GLY A 104 -15.62 6.16 17.53
C GLY A 104 -14.71 7.17 16.86
N GLU A 105 -15.02 8.46 17.06
CA GLU A 105 -14.55 9.59 16.28
C GLU A 105 -13.04 9.77 16.24
N VAL A 106 -12.38 9.72 17.40
CA VAL A 106 -10.92 9.93 17.45
C VAL A 106 -10.15 8.84 16.70
N VAL A 107 -10.59 7.58 16.80
CA VAL A 107 -9.94 6.48 16.10
C VAL A 107 -10.23 6.57 14.58
N ALA A 108 -11.45 6.95 14.20
CA ALA A 108 -11.78 7.23 12.81
C ALA A 108 -10.91 8.35 12.24
N TRP A 109 -10.72 9.45 13.00
CA TRP A 109 -9.81 10.52 12.60
C TRP A 109 -8.39 10.03 12.37
N ILE A 110 -7.84 9.26 13.33
CA ILE A 110 -6.50 8.67 13.25
C ILE A 110 -6.35 7.85 11.96
N ILE A 111 -7.32 6.98 11.65
CA ILE A 111 -7.29 6.18 10.42
C ILE A 111 -7.45 7.06 9.17
N GLY A 112 -8.40 7.99 9.17
CA GLY A 112 -8.55 8.91 8.05
C GLY A 112 -7.27 9.70 7.77
N TRP A 113 -6.56 10.12 8.82
CA TRP A 113 -5.28 10.81 8.72
C TRP A 113 -4.15 9.90 8.22
N ALA A 114 -4.12 8.64 8.66
CA ALA A 114 -3.19 7.64 8.14
C ALA A 114 -3.45 7.31 6.66
N LEU A 115 -4.72 7.16 6.25
CA LEU A 115 -5.09 6.94 4.86
C LEU A 115 -4.70 8.11 3.94
N ILE A 116 -4.78 9.35 4.41
CA ILE A 116 -4.30 10.51 3.65
C ILE A 116 -2.81 10.37 3.36
N LEU A 117 -2.03 9.99 4.36
CA LEU A 117 -0.60 9.73 4.18
C LEU A 117 -0.36 8.59 3.19
N GLU A 118 -1.04 7.47 3.39
CA GLU A 118 -0.94 6.27 2.55
C GLU A 118 -1.15 6.59 1.06
N TYR A 119 -2.26 7.23 0.72
CA TYR A 119 -2.58 7.56 -0.68
C TYR A 119 -1.61 8.59 -1.28
N ALA A 120 -1.21 9.60 -0.51
CA ALA A 120 -0.25 10.60 -0.98
C ALA A 120 1.11 9.97 -1.25
N ILE A 121 1.62 9.20 -0.30
CA ILE A 121 2.94 8.56 -0.42
C ILE A 121 2.92 7.47 -1.48
N GLY A 122 1.85 6.67 -1.54
CA GLY A 122 1.67 5.70 -2.61
C GLY A 122 1.76 6.34 -4.00
N ASN A 123 1.15 7.52 -4.18
CA ASN A 123 1.29 8.31 -5.40
C ASN A 123 2.75 8.72 -5.67
N ILE A 124 3.51 9.14 -4.65
CA ILE A 124 4.91 9.56 -4.80
C ILE A 124 5.76 8.37 -5.29
N VAL A 125 5.68 7.21 -4.62
CA VAL A 125 6.44 6.01 -4.98
C VAL A 125 6.13 5.56 -6.41
N VAL A 126 4.83 5.50 -6.76
CA VAL A 126 4.39 5.09 -8.09
C VAL A 126 4.84 6.09 -9.16
N ALA A 127 4.86 7.40 -8.87
CA ALA A 127 5.32 8.41 -9.83
C ALA A 127 6.84 8.34 -10.06
N ILE A 128 7.64 8.05 -9.03
CA ILE A 128 9.09 7.82 -9.15
C ILE A 128 9.35 6.61 -10.04
N SER A 129 8.64 5.50 -9.82
CA SER A 129 8.69 4.32 -10.65
C SER A 129 8.30 4.59 -12.10
N TRP A 130 7.19 5.30 -12.29
CA TRP A 130 6.73 5.71 -13.60
C TRP A 130 7.82 6.47 -14.37
N SER A 131 8.50 7.39 -13.69
CA SER A 131 9.59 8.16 -14.26
C SER A 131 10.75 7.27 -14.72
N ALA A 132 11.16 6.28 -13.92
CA ALA A 132 12.25 5.36 -14.28
C ALA A 132 11.93 4.58 -15.57
N TYR A 133 10.74 3.94 -15.62
CA TYR A 133 10.31 3.22 -16.82
C TYR A 133 10.09 4.13 -18.04
N PHE A 134 9.62 5.36 -17.82
CA PHE A 134 9.48 6.34 -18.90
C PHE A 134 10.83 6.77 -19.47
N ASN A 135 11.84 6.96 -18.62
CA ASN A 135 13.19 7.25 -19.07
C ASN A 135 13.77 6.10 -19.91
N ASN A 136 13.53 4.84 -19.55
CA ASN A 136 13.93 3.70 -20.38
C ASN A 136 13.29 3.74 -21.78
N ILE A 137 12.01 4.11 -21.86
CA ILE A 137 11.34 4.28 -23.16
C ILE A 137 12.02 5.38 -23.98
N LEU A 138 12.31 6.54 -23.36
CA LEU A 138 13.00 7.64 -24.03
C LEU A 138 14.38 7.23 -24.53
N HIS A 139 15.18 6.56 -23.70
CA HIS A 139 16.50 6.02 -24.09
C HIS A 139 16.40 5.06 -25.27
N ALA A 140 15.43 4.16 -25.27
CA ALA A 140 15.19 3.24 -26.37
C ALA A 140 14.79 3.96 -27.68
N MET A 141 14.19 5.16 -27.56
CA MET A 141 13.86 6.04 -28.69
C MET A 141 15.03 6.96 -29.13
N GLY A 142 16.20 6.86 -28.48
CA GLY A 142 17.35 7.71 -28.71
C GLY A 142 17.27 9.10 -28.07
N ILE A 143 16.34 9.33 -27.15
CA ILE A 143 16.16 10.58 -26.42
C ILE A 143 16.76 10.40 -25.01
N ALA A 144 17.82 11.13 -24.69
CA ALA A 144 18.43 11.14 -23.37
C ALA A 144 18.03 12.43 -22.63
N LEU A 145 17.30 12.28 -21.53
CA LEU A 145 17.13 13.38 -20.58
C LEU A 145 18.41 13.49 -19.72
N PRO A 146 18.80 14.70 -19.30
CA PRO A 146 19.86 14.83 -18.32
C PRO A 146 19.53 14.08 -17.04
N ASP A 147 20.47 13.31 -16.51
CA ASP A 147 20.24 12.44 -15.35
C ASP A 147 19.78 13.23 -14.11
N TRP A 148 20.24 14.47 -13.93
CA TRP A 148 19.84 15.36 -12.84
C TRP A 148 18.39 15.86 -12.94
N LEU A 149 17.71 15.66 -14.08
CA LEU A 149 16.25 15.88 -14.24
C LEU A 149 15.43 14.60 -14.06
N SER A 150 16.07 13.45 -13.89
CA SER A 150 15.43 12.14 -13.94
C SER A 150 15.40 11.41 -12.59
N ILE A 151 16.05 11.99 -11.56
CA ILE A 151 16.18 11.38 -10.22
C ILE A 151 15.88 12.42 -9.14
N GLY A 152 15.39 11.97 -7.98
CA GLY A 152 15.22 12.84 -6.82
C GLY A 152 16.54 13.20 -6.14
N TYR A 153 16.63 14.40 -5.55
CA TYR A 153 17.83 14.87 -4.87
C TYR A 153 18.32 13.91 -3.79
N GLN A 154 17.40 13.42 -2.95
CA GLN A 154 17.76 12.54 -1.83
C GLN A 154 18.34 11.21 -2.31
N THR A 155 17.76 10.62 -3.34
CA THR A 155 18.26 9.37 -3.94
C THR A 155 19.66 9.55 -4.53
N ALA A 156 19.90 10.63 -5.28
CA ALA A 156 21.23 10.94 -5.84
C ALA A 156 22.27 11.17 -4.73
N HIS A 157 21.91 11.86 -3.66
CA HIS A 157 22.78 12.10 -2.51
C HIS A 157 23.10 10.82 -1.73
N MET A 158 22.11 9.93 -1.55
CA MET A 158 22.32 8.62 -0.90
C MET A 158 23.25 7.73 -1.72
N GLN A 159 23.08 7.67 -3.05
CA GLN A 159 23.97 6.94 -3.94
C GLN A 159 25.41 7.47 -3.86
N TYR A 160 25.58 8.79 -3.83
CA TYR A 160 26.89 9.42 -3.66
C TYR A 160 27.55 9.03 -2.33
N ASN A 161 26.82 9.16 -1.21
CA ASN A 161 27.35 8.83 0.11
C ASN A 161 27.70 7.34 0.24
N ALA A 162 26.89 6.46 -0.33
CA ALA A 162 27.15 5.02 -0.35
C ALA A 162 28.44 4.70 -1.14
N ALA A 163 28.64 5.33 -2.28
CA ALA A 163 29.84 5.16 -3.10
C ALA A 163 31.10 5.70 -2.38
N VAL A 164 30.98 6.85 -1.73
CA VAL A 164 32.07 7.40 -0.87
C VAL A 164 32.42 6.43 0.25
N ALA A 165 31.44 5.91 0.97
CA ALA A 165 31.65 4.98 2.07
C ALA A 165 32.28 3.64 1.58
N ALA A 166 31.97 3.22 0.36
CA ALA A 166 32.53 2.02 -0.28
C ALA A 166 33.88 2.27 -0.97
N GLY A 167 34.43 3.49 -0.95
CA GLY A 167 35.65 3.85 -1.65
C GLY A 167 35.57 3.75 -3.18
N GLN A 168 34.37 3.84 -3.76
CA GLN A 168 34.13 3.75 -5.19
C GLN A 168 34.33 5.11 -5.88
N ASP A 169 34.58 5.08 -7.20
CA ASP A 169 34.68 6.31 -8.00
C ASP A 169 33.32 7.02 -8.07
N THR A 170 33.27 8.24 -7.54
CA THR A 170 32.10 9.09 -7.53
C THR A 170 31.98 10.01 -8.74
N SER A 171 32.99 10.03 -9.61
CA SER A 171 33.08 10.95 -10.75
C SER A 171 31.94 10.82 -11.75
N LYS A 172 31.33 9.63 -11.85
CA LYS A 172 30.23 9.33 -12.78
C LYS A 172 28.84 9.47 -12.15
N LEU A 173 28.74 9.76 -10.84
CA LEU A 173 27.45 9.86 -10.18
C LEU A 173 26.74 11.18 -10.49
N VAL A 174 25.42 11.10 -10.61
CA VAL A 174 24.55 12.26 -10.91
C VAL A 174 24.81 13.42 -9.98
N TYR A 175 24.97 13.14 -8.67
CA TYR A 175 25.26 14.15 -7.67
C TYR A 175 26.53 14.97 -7.96
N THR A 176 27.54 14.39 -8.61
CA THR A 176 28.80 15.06 -8.94
C THR A 176 28.69 15.97 -10.15
N HIS A 177 27.88 15.59 -11.16
CA HIS A 177 27.73 16.31 -12.42
C HIS A 177 26.51 17.24 -12.49
N ALA A 178 25.67 17.23 -11.47
CA ALA A 178 24.50 18.10 -11.43
C ALA A 178 24.91 19.58 -11.44
N PRO A 179 24.15 20.46 -12.14
CA PRO A 179 24.36 21.88 -12.11
C PRO A 179 24.37 22.44 -10.69
N ASP A 180 25.37 23.24 -10.36
CA ASP A 180 25.47 23.94 -9.08
C ASP A 180 25.03 25.40 -9.26
N TRP A 181 24.12 25.85 -8.38
CA TRP A 181 23.71 27.24 -8.30
C TRP A 181 23.79 27.72 -6.85
N MET A 182 24.71 28.63 -6.57
CA MET A 182 24.94 29.17 -5.23
C MET A 182 25.27 28.10 -4.15
N GLY A 183 25.97 27.02 -4.51
CA GLY A 183 26.31 25.92 -3.59
C GLY A 183 25.19 24.89 -3.40
N ILE A 184 24.05 25.05 -4.09
CA ILE A 184 22.95 24.08 -4.09
C ILE A 184 22.94 23.34 -5.42
N ARG A 185 23.08 22.03 -5.38
CA ARG A 185 22.99 21.17 -6.58
C ARG A 185 21.55 21.02 -7.02
N PHE A 186 21.28 21.34 -8.28
CA PHE A 186 19.95 21.26 -8.85
C PHE A 186 19.68 19.85 -9.39
N ILE A 187 18.99 19.04 -8.61
CA ILE A 187 18.61 17.68 -8.95
C ILE A 187 17.12 17.52 -8.65
N ILE A 188 16.31 17.16 -9.65
CA ILE A 188 14.85 16.99 -9.53
C ILE A 188 14.36 15.85 -10.40
N ASN A 189 13.30 15.18 -9.99
CA ASN A 189 12.61 14.20 -10.82
C ASN A 189 11.48 14.87 -11.63
N LEU A 190 11.84 15.50 -12.76
CA LEU A 190 10.90 16.25 -13.59
C LEU A 190 9.82 15.38 -14.25
N PRO A 191 10.12 14.20 -14.84
CA PRO A 191 9.07 13.35 -15.43
C PRO A 191 8.03 12.91 -14.40
N ALA A 192 8.46 12.59 -13.16
CA ALA A 192 7.54 12.24 -12.08
C ALA A 192 6.62 13.42 -11.69
N PHE A 193 7.16 14.63 -11.63
CA PHE A 193 6.35 15.83 -11.38
C PHE A 193 5.33 16.08 -12.48
N VAL A 194 5.74 15.97 -13.75
CA VAL A 194 4.86 16.19 -14.91
C VAL A 194 3.71 15.19 -14.93
N ILE A 195 4.00 13.89 -14.71
CA ILE A 195 2.90 12.89 -14.69
C ILE A 195 1.93 13.13 -13.54
N VAL A 196 2.40 13.49 -12.34
CA VAL A 196 1.52 13.87 -11.22
C VAL A 196 0.63 15.05 -11.59
N GLY A 197 1.18 16.07 -12.26
CA GLY A 197 0.40 17.21 -12.76
C GLY A 197 -0.67 16.80 -13.75
N LEU A 198 -0.33 15.97 -14.73
CA LEU A 198 -1.27 15.44 -15.73
C LEU A 198 -2.38 14.60 -15.07
N ILE A 199 -2.03 13.67 -14.19
CA ILE A 199 -3.00 12.82 -13.48
C ILE A 199 -3.90 13.68 -12.55
N THR A 200 -3.34 14.69 -11.89
CA THR A 200 -4.12 15.63 -11.08
C THR A 200 -5.15 16.37 -11.93
N TRP A 201 -4.74 16.86 -13.10
CA TRP A 201 -5.64 17.51 -14.05
C TRP A 201 -6.74 16.57 -14.53
N LEU A 202 -6.40 15.32 -14.88
CA LEU A 202 -7.35 14.29 -15.27
C LEU A 202 -8.35 13.99 -14.14
N ALA A 203 -7.88 13.83 -12.92
CA ALA A 203 -8.72 13.59 -11.73
C ALA A 203 -9.64 14.79 -11.43
N TYR A 204 -9.16 16.02 -11.65
CA TYR A 204 -9.94 17.25 -11.49
C TYR A 204 -11.08 17.33 -12.50
N VAL A 205 -10.80 17.06 -13.78
CA VAL A 205 -11.82 17.07 -14.85
C VAL A 205 -12.82 15.90 -14.69
N GLY A 206 -12.45 14.87 -13.95
CA GLY A 206 -13.35 13.76 -13.67
C GLY A 206 -13.58 12.86 -14.88
N ILE A 207 -12.50 12.33 -15.45
CA ILE A 207 -12.60 11.38 -16.56
C ILE A 207 -13.40 10.16 -16.09
N LYS A 208 -14.53 9.94 -16.74
CA LYS A 208 -15.26 8.67 -16.68
C LYS A 208 -14.49 7.68 -17.55
N GLU A 209 -13.53 6.99 -16.96
CA GLU A 209 -12.91 5.86 -17.66
C GLU A 209 -14.00 4.90 -18.11
N SER A 210 -14.01 4.61 -19.41
CA SER A 210 -14.89 3.56 -19.89
C SER A 210 -14.46 2.26 -19.22
N LYS A 211 -15.39 1.51 -18.62
CA LYS A 211 -15.17 0.16 -18.06
C LYS A 211 -14.34 -0.73 -19.01
N LYS A 212 -14.50 -0.56 -20.33
CA LYS A 212 -13.74 -1.28 -21.34
C LYS A 212 -12.26 -0.89 -21.33
N THR A 213 -11.95 0.41 -21.21
CA THR A 213 -10.56 0.92 -21.19
C THR A 213 -9.84 0.47 -19.93
N ALA A 214 -10.48 0.59 -18.76
CA ALA A 214 -9.92 0.12 -17.50
C ALA A 214 -9.63 -1.38 -17.55
N ASN A 215 -10.59 -2.19 -18.00
CA ASN A 215 -10.39 -3.65 -18.14
C ASN A 215 -9.29 -3.99 -19.16
N ALA A 216 -9.16 -3.25 -20.27
CA ALA A 216 -8.11 -3.47 -21.25
C ALA A 216 -6.72 -3.18 -20.66
N MET A 217 -6.56 -2.11 -19.89
CA MET A 217 -5.30 -1.81 -19.18
C MET A 217 -4.92 -2.91 -18.20
N VAL A 218 -5.88 -3.45 -17.45
CA VAL A 218 -5.64 -4.56 -16.51
C VAL A 218 -5.22 -5.83 -17.25
N MET A 219 -5.91 -6.16 -18.35
CA MET A 219 -5.55 -7.33 -19.17
C MET A 219 -4.15 -7.19 -19.76
N LEU A 220 -3.76 -5.99 -20.20
CA LEU A 220 -2.40 -5.72 -20.67
C LEU A 220 -1.35 -6.03 -19.60
N LYS A 221 -1.56 -5.57 -18.36
CA LYS A 221 -0.65 -5.84 -17.23
C LYS A 221 -0.48 -7.33 -16.98
N ILE A 222 -1.59 -8.07 -16.91
CA ILE A 222 -1.58 -9.51 -16.67
C ILE A 222 -0.86 -10.24 -17.81
N ILE A 223 -1.17 -9.89 -19.07
CA ILE A 223 -0.54 -10.50 -20.24
C ILE A 223 0.97 -10.29 -20.21
N VAL A 224 1.44 -9.07 -19.91
CA VAL A 224 2.88 -8.78 -19.86
C VAL A 224 3.56 -9.55 -18.72
N LEU A 225 2.96 -9.63 -17.52
CA LEU A 225 3.53 -10.40 -16.41
C LEU A 225 3.57 -11.92 -16.73
N VAL A 226 2.55 -12.45 -17.39
CA VAL A 226 2.56 -13.84 -17.90
C VAL A 226 3.64 -14.03 -18.97
N LEU A 227 3.83 -13.05 -19.86
CA LEU A 227 4.87 -13.09 -20.88
C LEU A 227 6.27 -13.04 -20.25
N ILE A 228 6.49 -12.20 -19.24
CA ILE A 228 7.71 -12.18 -18.41
C ILE A 228 7.97 -13.58 -17.82
N ALA A 229 6.94 -14.20 -17.26
CA ALA A 229 7.06 -15.52 -16.67
C ALA A 229 7.45 -16.60 -17.71
N LEU A 230 6.78 -16.62 -18.85
CA LEU A 230 7.04 -17.60 -19.91
C LEU A 230 8.44 -17.45 -20.51
N ILE A 231 8.82 -16.21 -20.89
CA ILE A 231 10.14 -15.95 -21.46
C ILE A 231 11.24 -16.17 -20.41
N GLY A 232 11.01 -15.74 -19.18
CA GLY A 232 11.97 -15.87 -18.10
C GLY A 232 12.26 -17.33 -17.76
N PHE A 233 11.25 -18.16 -17.57
CA PHE A 233 11.45 -19.59 -17.32
C PHE A 233 12.09 -20.28 -18.52
N TRP A 234 11.66 -19.96 -19.75
CA TRP A 234 12.32 -20.49 -20.94
C TRP A 234 13.81 -20.18 -20.94
N TYR A 235 14.21 -18.93 -20.65
CA TYR A 235 15.61 -18.51 -20.59
C TYR A 235 16.38 -19.24 -19.48
N ILE A 236 15.82 -19.30 -18.25
CA ILE A 236 16.44 -19.97 -17.09
C ILE A 236 16.78 -21.42 -17.41
N PHE A 237 15.84 -22.18 -18.00
CA PHE A 237 16.05 -23.58 -18.33
C PHE A 237 16.95 -23.78 -19.56
N SER A 238 16.91 -22.88 -20.55
CA SER A 238 17.72 -22.99 -21.77
C SER A 238 19.19 -22.63 -21.50
N ASN A 239 19.45 -21.67 -20.60
CA ASN A 239 20.81 -21.19 -20.31
C ASN A 239 21.35 -21.72 -18.97
N ASN A 240 20.61 -22.62 -18.30
CA ASN A 240 20.99 -23.24 -17.02
C ASN A 240 21.37 -22.23 -15.91
N THR A 241 20.62 -21.11 -15.80
CA THR A 241 20.87 -20.07 -14.79
C THR A 241 20.28 -20.41 -13.41
N LEU A 242 19.97 -21.69 -13.16
CA LEU A 242 19.46 -22.18 -11.87
C LEU A 242 20.42 -21.90 -10.70
N GLU A 243 21.70 -21.69 -10.98
CA GLU A 243 22.72 -21.29 -10.00
C GLU A 243 22.36 -20.01 -9.26
N ASN A 244 21.64 -19.08 -9.92
CA ASN A 244 21.17 -17.83 -9.30
C ASN A 244 20.22 -18.07 -8.09
N TRP A 245 19.61 -19.26 -8.00
CA TRP A 245 18.80 -19.65 -6.84
C TRP A 245 19.61 -20.32 -5.72
N THR A 246 20.94 -20.37 -5.85
CA THR A 246 21.80 -21.00 -4.82
C THR A 246 22.80 -19.98 -4.27
N PRO A 247 22.77 -19.69 -2.94
CA PRO A 247 21.83 -20.22 -1.93
C PRO A 247 20.44 -19.60 -2.03
N PHE A 248 19.38 -20.38 -1.75
CA PHE A 248 18.00 -19.91 -1.86
C PHE A 248 17.65 -18.83 -0.82
N LEU A 249 18.30 -18.85 0.33
CA LEU A 249 18.18 -17.89 1.44
C LEU A 249 19.56 -17.30 1.78
N PRO A 250 20.13 -16.43 0.91
CA PRO A 250 21.51 -15.95 1.07
C PRO A 250 21.71 -15.18 2.39
N ASN A 251 20.72 -14.43 2.82
CA ASN A 251 20.75 -13.62 4.05
C ASN A 251 19.85 -14.20 5.15
N GLY A 252 19.50 -15.49 5.04
CA GLY A 252 18.59 -16.15 5.97
C GLY A 252 17.18 -15.54 5.98
N MET A 253 16.37 -15.95 6.95
CA MET A 253 15.01 -15.43 7.09
C MET A 253 14.99 -13.95 7.52
N THR A 254 15.99 -13.49 8.23
CA THR A 254 16.16 -12.08 8.61
C THR A 254 16.31 -11.19 7.37
N GLY A 255 17.08 -11.64 6.37
CA GLY A 255 17.20 -10.93 5.09
C GLY A 255 15.87 -10.86 4.34
N VAL A 256 15.10 -11.95 4.31
CA VAL A 256 13.76 -11.99 3.72
C VAL A 256 12.84 -10.96 4.39
N LEU A 257 12.83 -10.90 5.72
CA LEU A 257 11.97 -9.97 6.48
C LEU A 257 12.35 -8.49 6.27
N LYS A 258 13.60 -8.16 5.93
CA LYS A 258 13.99 -6.78 5.54
C LYS A 258 13.25 -6.27 4.30
N GLY A 259 12.67 -7.15 3.49
CA GLY A 259 11.85 -6.81 2.34
C GLY A 259 10.37 -6.55 2.65
N VAL A 260 9.94 -6.55 3.92
CA VAL A 260 8.52 -6.46 4.31
C VAL A 260 7.83 -5.23 3.71
N SER A 261 8.42 -4.05 3.83
CA SER A 261 7.81 -2.82 3.28
C SER A 261 7.59 -2.92 1.78
N ALA A 262 8.61 -3.41 1.06
CA ALA A 262 8.60 -3.53 -0.39
C ALA A 262 7.53 -4.54 -0.88
N VAL A 263 7.48 -5.71 -0.23
CA VAL A 263 6.52 -6.77 -0.58
C VAL A 263 5.10 -6.37 -0.16
N PHE A 264 4.93 -5.80 1.04
CA PHE A 264 3.61 -5.37 1.49
C PHE A 264 3.06 -4.24 0.62
N PHE A 265 3.91 -3.29 0.21
CA PHE A 265 3.52 -2.23 -0.74
C PHE A 265 2.92 -2.80 -2.03
N ALA A 266 3.43 -3.93 -2.52
CA ALA A 266 2.89 -4.59 -3.70
C ALA A 266 1.46 -5.15 -3.51
N TYR A 267 1.00 -5.33 -2.27
CA TYR A 267 -0.37 -5.80 -1.98
C TYR A 267 -1.35 -4.67 -1.66
N ILE A 268 -0.89 -3.43 -1.49
CA ILE A 268 -1.77 -2.28 -1.21
C ILE A 268 -2.73 -2.07 -2.38
N GLY A 269 -3.99 -1.79 -2.07
CA GLY A 269 -5.02 -1.43 -3.04
C GLY A 269 -6.19 -2.41 -3.14
N PHE A 270 -6.10 -3.65 -2.63
CA PHE A 270 -7.27 -4.55 -2.63
C PHE A 270 -8.44 -4.00 -1.79
N ASP A 271 -8.16 -3.23 -0.77
CA ASP A 271 -9.12 -2.54 0.08
C ASP A 271 -9.87 -1.41 -0.64
N ALA A 272 -9.25 -0.84 -1.70
CA ALA A 272 -9.89 0.18 -2.54
C ALA A 272 -11.18 -0.33 -3.20
N ILE A 273 -11.35 -1.65 -3.40
CA ILE A 273 -12.61 -2.26 -3.83
C ILE A 273 -13.75 -1.88 -2.87
N SER A 274 -13.48 -1.76 -1.57
CA SER A 274 -14.49 -1.41 -0.57
C SER A 274 -15.09 -0.02 -0.77
N THR A 275 -14.36 0.89 -1.40
CA THR A 275 -14.84 2.25 -1.69
C THR A 275 -15.90 2.29 -2.79
N THR A 276 -16.03 1.22 -3.59
CA THR A 276 -16.99 1.10 -4.70
C THR A 276 -18.29 0.40 -4.30
N ALA A 277 -18.53 0.24 -3.01
CA ALA A 277 -19.70 -0.46 -2.48
C ALA A 277 -21.03 0.06 -3.04
N GLU A 278 -21.16 1.38 -3.25
CA GLU A 278 -22.36 2.03 -3.76
C GLU A 278 -22.59 1.79 -5.26
N GLU A 279 -21.56 1.41 -6.01
CA GLU A 279 -21.61 1.10 -7.45
C GLU A 279 -21.77 -0.40 -7.73
N CYS A 280 -21.76 -1.24 -6.70
CA CYS A 280 -21.83 -2.69 -6.81
C CYS A 280 -23.28 -3.18 -6.89
N SER A 281 -23.55 -4.15 -7.77
CA SER A 281 -24.88 -4.73 -7.94
C SER A 281 -25.38 -5.49 -6.71
N ASN A 282 -24.49 -6.28 -6.08
CA ASN A 282 -24.74 -7.02 -4.84
C ASN A 282 -23.55 -6.85 -3.88
N PRO A 283 -23.39 -5.67 -3.24
CA PRO A 283 -22.18 -5.36 -2.47
C PRO A 283 -21.89 -6.38 -1.36
N GLN A 284 -22.91 -6.86 -0.69
CA GLN A 284 -22.80 -7.80 0.42
C GLN A 284 -22.22 -9.17 0.04
N ARG A 285 -22.30 -9.56 -1.23
CA ARG A 285 -21.77 -10.82 -1.77
C ARG A 285 -20.56 -10.60 -2.65
N ASP A 286 -20.60 -9.59 -3.49
CA ASP A 286 -19.68 -9.45 -4.62
C ASP A 286 -18.39 -8.73 -4.20
N LEU A 287 -18.44 -7.77 -3.26
CA LEU A 287 -17.25 -7.12 -2.70
C LEU A 287 -16.29 -8.13 -2.04
N PRO A 288 -16.76 -8.99 -1.10
CA PRO A 288 -15.90 -10.02 -0.50
C PRO A 288 -15.21 -10.91 -1.52
N ARG A 289 -15.95 -11.36 -2.52
CA ARG A 289 -15.40 -12.23 -3.58
C ARG A 289 -14.39 -11.52 -4.44
N GLY A 290 -14.67 -10.26 -4.82
CA GLY A 290 -13.76 -9.43 -5.60
C GLY A 290 -12.41 -9.23 -4.89
N MET A 291 -12.43 -8.90 -3.59
CA MET A 291 -11.21 -8.74 -2.79
C MET A 291 -10.38 -10.03 -2.69
N ILE A 292 -11.02 -11.14 -2.36
CA ILE A 292 -10.33 -12.43 -2.20
C ILE A 292 -9.75 -12.91 -3.54
N TYR A 293 -10.53 -12.85 -4.63
CA TYR A 293 -10.05 -13.31 -5.94
C TYR A 293 -8.92 -12.46 -6.48
N SER A 294 -8.98 -11.12 -6.31
CA SER A 294 -7.88 -10.25 -6.70
C SER A 294 -6.61 -10.56 -5.92
N LEU A 295 -6.70 -10.77 -4.61
CA LEU A 295 -5.57 -11.10 -3.75
C LEU A 295 -4.91 -12.43 -4.16
N ILE A 296 -5.69 -13.49 -4.39
CA ILE A 296 -5.17 -14.80 -4.80
C ILE A 296 -4.46 -14.68 -6.16
N LEU A 297 -5.10 -14.04 -7.13
CA LEU A 297 -4.52 -13.87 -8.47
C LEU A 297 -3.21 -13.09 -8.44
N CYS A 298 -3.17 -11.97 -7.71
CA CYS A 298 -1.96 -11.17 -7.56
C CYS A 298 -0.84 -11.96 -6.87
N THR A 299 -1.16 -12.73 -5.82
CA THR A 299 -0.18 -13.53 -5.09
C THR A 299 0.51 -14.55 -6.00
N VAL A 300 -0.26 -15.28 -6.81
CA VAL A 300 0.30 -16.26 -7.76
C VAL A 300 1.23 -15.57 -8.75
N ILE A 301 0.78 -14.44 -9.33
CA ILE A 301 1.59 -13.67 -10.29
C ILE A 301 2.88 -13.17 -9.62
N TYR A 302 2.82 -12.68 -8.39
CA TYR A 302 3.97 -12.13 -7.66
C TYR A 302 5.02 -13.18 -7.32
N ILE A 303 4.59 -14.36 -6.84
CA ILE A 303 5.50 -15.48 -6.56
C ILE A 303 6.23 -15.91 -7.84
N VAL A 304 5.48 -16.07 -8.94
CA VAL A 304 6.05 -16.46 -10.23
C VAL A 304 7.03 -15.40 -10.74
N THR A 305 6.67 -14.12 -10.66
CA THR A 305 7.54 -13.02 -11.09
C THR A 305 8.82 -12.95 -10.25
N ALA A 306 8.71 -13.12 -8.93
CA ALA A 306 9.86 -13.11 -8.03
C ALA A 306 10.84 -14.25 -8.33
N LEU A 307 10.35 -15.46 -8.58
CA LEU A 307 11.18 -16.60 -9.00
C LEU A 307 11.89 -16.31 -10.32
N VAL A 308 11.17 -15.74 -11.29
CA VAL A 308 11.75 -15.43 -12.61
C VAL A 308 12.87 -14.42 -12.49
N ILE A 309 12.65 -13.26 -11.87
CA ILE A 309 13.68 -12.21 -11.82
C ILE A 309 14.93 -12.66 -11.07
N THR A 310 14.76 -13.41 -9.96
CA THR A 310 15.89 -13.93 -9.18
C THR A 310 16.58 -15.12 -9.86
N GLY A 311 15.92 -15.80 -10.79
CA GLY A 311 16.53 -16.85 -11.60
C GLY A 311 17.27 -16.33 -12.83
N LEU A 312 16.82 -15.19 -13.38
CA LEU A 312 17.48 -14.58 -14.53
C LEU A 312 18.76 -13.83 -14.14
N VAL A 313 18.75 -13.11 -13.03
CA VAL A 313 19.88 -12.27 -12.54
C VAL A 313 20.12 -12.54 -11.08
N HIS A 314 21.38 -12.56 -10.68
CA HIS A 314 21.78 -12.79 -9.29
C HIS A 314 21.22 -11.66 -8.38
N TYR A 315 20.70 -12.02 -7.21
CA TYR A 315 20.00 -11.12 -6.30
C TYR A 315 20.79 -9.86 -5.90
N SER A 316 22.13 -9.97 -5.79
CA SER A 316 22.99 -8.84 -5.40
C SER A 316 23.01 -7.69 -6.41
N GLU A 317 22.59 -7.93 -7.65
CA GLU A 317 22.57 -6.90 -8.69
C GLU A 317 21.35 -5.99 -8.62
N PHE A 318 20.35 -6.30 -7.77
CA PHE A 318 19.16 -5.48 -7.62
C PHE A 318 19.35 -4.25 -6.70
N GLN A 319 20.56 -4.02 -6.19
CA GLN A 319 20.84 -2.85 -5.35
C GLN A 319 20.60 -1.54 -6.12
N TYR A 320 19.75 -0.67 -5.59
CA TYR A 320 19.38 0.63 -6.18
C TYR A 320 18.70 0.56 -7.56
N VAL A 321 18.18 -0.59 -7.97
CA VAL A 321 17.44 -0.73 -9.21
C VAL A 321 15.99 -0.28 -8.99
N THR A 322 15.55 0.74 -9.74
CA THR A 322 14.21 1.35 -9.66
C THR A 322 13.20 0.74 -10.64
N ASP A 323 13.66 -0.03 -11.61
CA ASP A 323 12.90 -0.65 -12.69
C ASP A 323 13.26 -2.13 -12.90
N PRO A 324 13.17 -2.96 -11.84
CA PRO A 324 13.77 -4.29 -11.78
C PRO A 324 13.32 -5.25 -12.88
N LEU A 325 12.09 -5.14 -13.37
CA LEU A 325 11.59 -6.02 -14.42
C LEU A 325 12.21 -5.70 -15.79
N ALA A 326 12.41 -4.44 -16.14
CA ALA A 326 13.07 -4.06 -17.37
C ALA A 326 14.59 -4.34 -17.30
N PHE A 327 15.22 -3.97 -16.19
CA PHE A 327 16.63 -4.21 -15.90
C PHE A 327 17.06 -5.66 -16.14
N VAL A 328 16.28 -6.63 -15.65
CA VAL A 328 16.59 -8.05 -15.80
C VAL A 328 16.66 -8.46 -17.28
N PHE A 329 15.71 -8.00 -18.10
CA PHE A 329 15.69 -8.34 -19.53
C PHE A 329 16.73 -7.58 -20.35
N GLU A 330 17.13 -6.39 -19.94
CA GLU A 330 18.27 -5.68 -20.52
C GLU A 330 19.58 -6.40 -20.20
N LYS A 331 19.75 -6.85 -18.95
CA LYS A 331 20.95 -7.56 -18.50
C LYS A 331 21.21 -8.86 -19.28
N ILE A 332 20.16 -9.59 -19.64
CA ILE A 332 20.23 -10.80 -20.47
C ILE A 332 20.19 -10.51 -21.97
N GLN A 333 20.45 -9.26 -22.38
CA GLN A 333 20.49 -8.80 -23.77
C GLN A 333 19.16 -8.96 -24.54
N MET A 334 18.04 -8.97 -23.84
CA MET A 334 16.69 -8.98 -24.42
C MET A 334 16.04 -7.59 -24.36
N GLY A 335 16.72 -6.52 -24.77
CA GLY A 335 16.26 -5.13 -24.67
C GLY A 335 14.90 -4.85 -25.33
N LYS A 336 14.51 -5.59 -26.39
CA LYS A 336 13.16 -5.48 -26.98
C LYS A 336 12.06 -5.90 -25.98
N VAL A 337 12.31 -6.92 -25.18
CA VAL A 337 11.39 -7.37 -24.12
C VAL A 337 11.38 -6.34 -23.00
N GLY A 338 12.55 -5.81 -22.59
CA GLY A 338 12.68 -4.73 -21.62
C GLY A 338 11.86 -3.49 -22.02
N PHE A 339 11.89 -3.11 -23.30
CA PHE A 339 11.07 -2.02 -23.83
C PHE A 339 9.56 -2.27 -23.70
N ILE A 340 9.08 -3.47 -24.06
CA ILE A 340 7.64 -3.84 -23.90
C ILE A 340 7.24 -3.79 -22.43
N ILE A 341 8.12 -4.27 -21.54
CA ILE A 341 7.91 -4.21 -20.10
C ILE A 341 7.81 -2.76 -19.63
N SER A 342 8.72 -1.89 -20.07
CA SER A 342 8.72 -0.47 -19.69
C SER A 342 7.43 0.23 -20.14
N VAL A 343 6.96 -0.01 -21.35
CA VAL A 343 5.68 0.53 -21.84
C VAL A 343 4.51 0.03 -20.97
N SER A 344 4.49 -1.27 -20.66
CA SER A 344 3.44 -1.83 -19.79
C SER A 344 3.49 -1.27 -18.37
N ALA A 345 4.70 -1.09 -17.81
CA ALA A 345 4.90 -0.50 -16.49
C ALA A 345 4.41 0.95 -16.42
N VAL A 346 4.69 1.76 -17.44
CA VAL A 346 4.20 3.13 -17.55
C VAL A 346 2.67 3.18 -17.57
N VAL A 347 2.02 2.32 -18.37
CA VAL A 347 0.55 2.20 -18.41
C VAL A 347 0.01 1.72 -17.06
N ALA A 348 0.68 0.72 -16.47
CA ALA A 348 0.31 0.18 -15.17
C ALA A 348 0.35 1.24 -14.07
N ALA A 349 1.48 1.93 -13.94
CA ALA A 349 1.70 2.96 -12.95
C ALA A 349 0.74 4.15 -13.14
N SER A 350 0.48 4.59 -14.39
CA SER A 350 -0.48 5.66 -14.68
C SER A 350 -1.87 5.36 -14.16
N SER A 351 -2.33 4.11 -14.28
CA SER A 351 -3.65 3.73 -13.78
C SER A 351 -3.73 3.73 -12.25
N VAL A 352 -2.65 3.34 -11.57
CA VAL A 352 -2.59 3.37 -10.09
C VAL A 352 -2.51 4.80 -9.57
N LEU A 353 -1.69 5.64 -10.20
CA LEU A 353 -1.63 7.08 -9.90
C LEU A 353 -3.01 7.71 -9.97
N LEU A 354 -3.79 7.39 -11.01
CA LEU A 354 -5.15 7.91 -11.16
C LEU A 354 -6.08 7.42 -10.03
N VAL A 355 -6.02 6.14 -9.65
CA VAL A 355 -6.82 5.57 -8.55
C VAL A 355 -6.51 6.28 -7.23
N PHE A 356 -5.25 6.45 -6.89
CA PHE A 356 -4.84 7.13 -5.66
C PHE A 356 -5.17 8.62 -5.69
N GLN A 357 -4.98 9.27 -6.84
CA GLN A 357 -5.28 10.69 -7.02
C GLN A 357 -6.79 11.00 -6.99
N ILE A 358 -7.65 10.02 -7.25
CA ILE A 358 -9.10 10.11 -7.07
C ILE A 358 -9.51 9.72 -5.65
N GLY A 359 -8.86 8.72 -5.07
CA GLY A 359 -9.21 8.16 -3.76
C GLY A 359 -8.97 9.14 -2.61
N GLN A 360 -7.79 9.76 -2.56
CA GLN A 360 -7.41 10.67 -1.48
C GLN A 360 -8.37 11.87 -1.33
N PRO A 361 -8.74 12.61 -2.38
CA PRO A 361 -9.72 13.70 -2.27
C PRO A 361 -11.09 13.25 -1.75
N ARG A 362 -11.51 12.01 -2.01
CA ARG A 362 -12.75 11.46 -1.48
C ARG A 362 -12.68 11.25 0.05
N ILE A 363 -11.55 10.80 0.57
CA ILE A 363 -11.32 10.66 2.03
C ILE A 363 -11.42 12.05 2.68
N TRP A 364 -10.70 13.04 2.15
CA TRP A 364 -10.77 14.41 2.63
C TRP A 364 -12.19 14.96 2.61
N MET A 365 -12.94 14.67 1.54
CA MET A 365 -14.34 15.08 1.39
C MET A 365 -15.23 14.47 2.48
N VAL A 366 -15.10 13.17 2.76
CA VAL A 366 -15.91 12.49 3.79
C VAL A 366 -15.58 13.06 5.18
N MET A 367 -14.29 13.20 5.51
CA MET A 367 -13.85 13.80 6.78
C MET A 367 -14.36 15.25 6.93
N SER A 368 -14.37 16.04 5.85
CA SER A 368 -14.91 17.40 5.85
C SER A 368 -16.43 17.42 6.00
N ARG A 369 -17.14 16.46 5.39
CA ARG A 369 -18.60 16.30 5.57
C ARG A 369 -18.95 15.96 7.02
N ASP A 370 -18.11 15.22 7.72
CA ASP A 370 -18.27 14.93 9.14
C ASP A 370 -17.90 16.11 10.06
N GLY A 371 -17.40 17.21 9.47
CA GLY A 371 -17.01 18.44 10.18
C GLY A 371 -15.59 18.38 10.74
N LEU A 372 -14.85 17.31 10.49
CA LEU A 372 -13.50 17.11 11.02
C LEU A 372 -12.43 17.89 10.27
N LEU A 373 -12.69 18.28 9.00
CA LEU A 373 -11.84 19.11 8.16
C LEU A 373 -12.57 20.36 7.68
N PRO A 374 -11.86 21.41 7.23
CA PRO A 374 -12.46 22.62 6.67
C PRO A 374 -13.46 22.32 5.55
N LYS A 375 -14.55 23.08 5.49
CA LYS A 375 -15.63 22.89 4.50
C LYS A 375 -15.16 22.98 3.03
N SER A 376 -14.02 23.62 2.76
CA SER A 376 -13.42 23.69 1.43
C SER A 376 -13.05 22.30 0.86
N PHE A 377 -12.61 21.36 1.71
CA PHE A 377 -12.31 20.01 1.30
C PHE A 377 -13.54 19.18 0.90
N GLY A 378 -14.72 19.55 1.41
CA GLY A 378 -15.98 18.90 1.10
C GLY A 378 -16.71 19.49 -0.11
N LYS A 379 -16.21 20.58 -0.72
CA LYS A 379 -16.86 21.24 -1.86
C LYS A 379 -16.69 20.41 -3.14
N ILE A 380 -17.83 20.20 -3.82
CA ILE A 380 -17.86 19.57 -5.15
C ILE A 380 -17.91 20.67 -6.20
N ASP A 381 -17.06 20.56 -7.21
CA ASP A 381 -17.05 21.46 -8.37
C ASP A 381 -18.39 21.38 -9.14
N LYS A 382 -18.94 22.52 -9.51
CA LYS A 382 -20.25 22.58 -10.17
C LYS A 382 -20.23 22.00 -11.59
N LYS A 383 -19.11 22.17 -12.32
CA LYS A 383 -18.96 21.76 -13.72
C LYS A 383 -18.57 20.28 -13.82
N TYR A 384 -17.53 19.89 -13.09
CA TYR A 384 -16.92 18.56 -13.22
C TYR A 384 -17.49 17.53 -12.23
N LYS A 385 -18.24 17.98 -11.21
CA LYS A 385 -18.80 17.10 -10.16
C LYS A 385 -17.75 16.31 -9.38
N THR A 386 -16.56 16.87 -9.23
CA THR A 386 -15.40 16.31 -8.50
C THR A 386 -15.07 17.15 -7.27
N PRO A 387 -14.38 16.63 -6.26
CA PRO A 387 -13.89 17.42 -5.12
C PRO A 387 -12.65 18.24 -5.51
N GLY A 388 -12.83 19.24 -6.40
CA GLY A 388 -11.76 19.94 -7.11
C GLY A 388 -10.70 20.57 -6.20
N PHE A 389 -11.09 21.22 -5.09
CA PHE A 389 -10.14 21.80 -4.14
C PHE A 389 -9.22 20.71 -3.52
N SER A 390 -9.80 19.63 -3.04
CA SER A 390 -9.05 18.50 -2.46
C SER A 390 -8.13 17.85 -3.48
N THR A 391 -8.56 17.71 -4.74
CA THR A 391 -7.75 17.16 -5.83
C THR A 391 -6.51 18.01 -6.10
N ILE A 392 -6.67 19.34 -6.17
CA ILE A 392 -5.54 20.27 -6.37
C ILE A 392 -4.56 20.20 -5.19
N VAL A 393 -5.07 20.23 -3.95
CA VAL A 393 -4.23 20.14 -2.75
C VAL A 393 -3.44 18.82 -2.73
N THR A 394 -4.08 17.69 -3.07
CA THR A 394 -3.41 16.39 -3.20
C THR A 394 -2.31 16.46 -4.27
N GLY A 395 -2.61 16.98 -5.46
CA GLY A 395 -1.64 17.08 -6.55
C GLY A 395 -0.45 17.97 -6.21
N LEU A 396 -0.67 19.10 -5.55
CA LEU A 396 0.41 19.98 -5.09
C LEU A 396 1.28 19.30 -4.03
N PHE A 397 0.67 18.62 -3.07
CA PHE A 397 1.40 17.88 -2.05
C PHE A 397 2.28 16.80 -2.70
N VAL A 398 1.69 15.89 -3.46
CA VAL A 398 2.41 14.79 -4.13
C VAL A 398 3.48 15.34 -5.09
N GLY A 399 3.13 16.33 -5.93
CA GLY A 399 4.04 16.94 -6.90
C GLY A 399 5.25 17.62 -6.27
N THR A 400 5.07 18.30 -5.13
CA THR A 400 6.19 18.91 -4.42
C THR A 400 7.16 17.86 -3.87
N PHE A 401 6.62 16.84 -3.22
CA PHE A 401 7.47 15.82 -2.59
C PHE A 401 8.18 14.91 -3.59
N VAL A 402 7.54 14.57 -4.72
CA VAL A 402 8.14 13.70 -5.75
C VAL A 402 9.41 14.26 -6.38
N LEU A 403 9.61 15.59 -6.32
CA LEU A 403 10.81 16.23 -6.86
C LEU A 403 12.09 15.88 -6.09
N PHE A 404 11.98 15.64 -4.78
CA PHE A 404 13.15 15.64 -3.89
C PHE A 404 13.34 14.38 -3.08
N ILE A 405 12.27 13.61 -2.80
CA ILE A 405 12.24 12.56 -1.79
C ILE A 405 12.69 11.21 -2.36
N ASP A 406 13.23 10.37 -1.47
CA ASP A 406 13.60 8.99 -1.73
C ASP A 406 12.40 8.04 -1.67
N ASP A 407 12.37 7.04 -2.56
CA ASP A 407 11.30 6.05 -2.68
C ASP A 407 11.25 5.06 -1.51
N LYS A 408 12.40 4.72 -0.91
CA LYS A 408 12.48 3.73 0.16
C LYS A 408 11.77 4.17 1.43
N LEU A 409 12.09 5.39 1.92
CA LEU A 409 11.42 5.96 3.09
C LEU A 409 9.91 6.07 2.85
N MET A 410 9.51 6.46 1.64
CA MET A 410 8.11 6.58 1.27
C MET A 410 7.40 5.22 1.27
N THR A 411 8.04 4.19 0.73
CA THR A 411 7.49 2.82 0.76
C THR A 411 7.28 2.31 2.19
N ASP A 412 8.22 2.57 3.09
CA ASP A 412 8.11 2.20 4.50
C ASP A 412 6.92 2.90 5.17
N LEU A 413 6.79 4.21 4.97
CA LEU A 413 5.70 5.01 5.57
C LEU A 413 4.32 4.58 5.07
N THR A 414 4.19 4.30 3.76
CA THR A 414 2.94 3.77 3.19
C THR A 414 2.60 2.44 3.83
N SER A 415 3.59 1.55 3.95
CA SER A 415 3.38 0.21 4.51
C SER A 415 3.00 0.25 6.00
N ILE A 416 3.62 1.13 6.81
CA ILE A 416 3.20 1.33 8.21
C ILE A 416 1.76 1.83 8.27
N GLY A 417 1.41 2.85 7.48
CA GLY A 417 0.08 3.46 7.49
C GLY A 417 -1.01 2.46 7.13
N THR A 418 -0.80 1.69 6.06
CA THR A 418 -1.75 0.67 5.60
C THR A 418 -1.87 -0.51 6.58
N LEU A 419 -0.75 -1.06 7.08
CA LEU A 419 -0.76 -2.12 8.08
C LEU A 419 -1.46 -1.69 9.36
N PHE A 420 -1.25 -0.44 9.79
CA PHE A 420 -1.93 0.15 10.93
C PHE A 420 -3.46 0.22 10.71
N ALA A 421 -3.90 0.70 9.55
CA ALA A 421 -5.32 0.71 9.18
C ALA A 421 -5.90 -0.71 9.12
N PHE A 422 -5.17 -1.67 8.57
CA PHE A 422 -5.57 -3.07 8.48
C PHE A 422 -5.68 -3.74 9.87
N ALA A 423 -4.75 -3.46 10.77
CA ALA A 423 -4.81 -3.93 12.16
C ALA A 423 -6.06 -3.39 12.87
N LEU A 424 -6.37 -2.10 12.67
CA LEU A 424 -7.55 -1.48 13.28
C LEU A 424 -8.86 -1.98 12.67
N VAL A 425 -8.94 -2.20 11.36
CA VAL A 425 -10.12 -2.82 10.72
C VAL A 425 -10.31 -4.24 11.26
N SER A 426 -9.26 -5.04 11.31
CA SER A 426 -9.33 -6.40 11.89
C SER A 426 -9.77 -6.37 13.36
N GLY A 427 -9.20 -5.46 14.16
CA GLY A 427 -9.59 -5.23 15.56
C GLY A 427 -11.04 -4.74 15.69
N GLY A 428 -11.52 -3.94 14.74
CA GLY A 428 -12.90 -3.46 14.69
C GLY A 428 -13.91 -4.60 14.61
N VAL A 429 -13.62 -5.66 13.85
CA VAL A 429 -14.48 -6.84 13.76
C VAL A 429 -14.62 -7.55 15.12
N LEU A 430 -13.58 -7.53 15.96
CA LEU A 430 -13.65 -8.12 17.32
C LEU A 430 -14.59 -7.36 18.25
N VAL A 431 -14.80 -6.08 18.03
CA VAL A 431 -15.64 -5.21 18.87
C VAL A 431 -17.09 -5.20 18.39
N LEU A 432 -17.33 -5.50 17.12
CA LEU A 432 -18.69 -5.55 16.57
C LEU A 432 -19.51 -6.70 17.19
N PRO A 433 -20.81 -6.46 17.47
CA PRO A 433 -21.70 -7.54 17.89
C PRO A 433 -21.79 -8.62 16.81
N ARG A 434 -21.79 -9.87 17.24
CA ARG A 434 -21.98 -11.01 16.33
C ARG A 434 -23.40 -10.97 15.79
N ILE A 435 -23.52 -11.09 14.46
CA ILE A 435 -24.81 -11.18 13.79
C ILE A 435 -24.97 -12.61 13.27
N GLU A 436 -26.17 -13.15 13.41
CA GLU A 436 -26.51 -14.45 12.83
C GLU A 436 -26.35 -14.39 11.30
N LYS A 437 -25.89 -15.51 10.73
CA LYS A 437 -25.65 -15.66 9.29
C LYS A 437 -26.94 -15.40 8.51
N GLN A 438 -27.00 -14.31 7.78
CA GLN A 438 -28.12 -13.99 6.91
C GLN A 438 -27.90 -14.59 5.52
N LYS A 439 -28.98 -15.20 4.98
CA LYS A 439 -28.94 -15.82 3.64
C LYS A 439 -28.60 -14.76 2.57
N GLY A 440 -27.55 -15.00 1.78
CA GLY A 440 -27.13 -14.09 0.70
C GLY A 440 -26.12 -13.02 1.10
N LYS A 441 -25.78 -12.88 2.42
CA LYS A 441 -24.75 -11.96 2.90
C LYS A 441 -23.48 -12.70 3.27
N PHE A 442 -22.33 -12.06 3.06
CA PHE A 442 -21.08 -12.58 3.58
C PHE A 442 -21.07 -12.46 5.10
N SER A 443 -20.60 -13.48 5.76
CA SER A 443 -20.36 -13.51 7.20
C SER A 443 -19.07 -14.25 7.44
N LEU A 444 -18.18 -13.62 8.20
CA LEU A 444 -16.89 -14.20 8.55
C LEU A 444 -17.09 -15.52 9.34
N PRO A 445 -16.42 -16.62 8.93
CA PRO A 445 -16.49 -17.87 9.68
C PRO A 445 -16.02 -17.64 11.12
N TYR A 446 -16.83 -18.02 12.09
CA TYR A 446 -16.42 -17.99 13.48
C TYR A 446 -15.61 -19.22 13.83
N ILE A 447 -14.34 -19.02 14.12
CA ILE A 447 -13.44 -20.04 14.67
C ILE A 447 -13.02 -19.56 16.04
N ASN A 448 -13.37 -20.32 17.08
CA ASN A 448 -13.06 -19.91 18.46
C ASN A 448 -11.54 -19.91 18.69
N ALA A 449 -10.99 -18.74 18.98
CA ALA A 449 -9.56 -18.55 19.21
C ALA A 449 -9.11 -18.86 20.65
N LYS A 450 -10.03 -19.17 21.56
CA LYS A 450 -9.80 -19.30 23.01
C LYS A 450 -8.54 -20.11 23.37
N TRP A 451 -8.32 -21.24 22.71
CA TRP A 451 -7.16 -22.10 22.95
C TRP A 451 -6.13 -22.01 21.81
N ILE A 452 -6.60 -21.77 20.59
CA ILE A 452 -5.74 -21.79 19.40
C ILE A 452 -4.77 -20.62 19.44
N PHE A 453 -5.23 -19.40 19.68
CA PHE A 453 -4.38 -18.23 19.62
C PHE A 453 -3.35 -18.16 20.78
N PRO A 454 -3.69 -18.44 22.05
CA PRO A 454 -2.69 -18.58 23.12
C PRO A 454 -1.64 -19.65 22.82
N LEU A 455 -2.04 -20.80 22.24
CA LEU A 455 -1.09 -21.83 21.83
C LEU A 455 -0.14 -21.32 20.73
N LEU A 456 -0.68 -20.66 19.71
CA LEU A 456 0.12 -20.05 18.64
C LEU A 456 1.07 -18.98 19.20
N TYR A 457 0.63 -18.18 20.16
CA TYR A 457 1.48 -17.20 20.82
C TYR A 457 2.63 -17.85 21.59
N VAL A 458 2.38 -18.89 22.36
CA VAL A 458 3.44 -19.65 23.08
C VAL A 458 4.43 -20.26 22.11
N LEU A 459 3.93 -20.86 21.02
CA LEU A 459 4.80 -21.39 19.96
C LEU A 459 5.65 -20.28 19.31
N PHE A 460 5.04 -19.13 19.02
CA PHE A 460 5.75 -17.98 18.48
C PHE A 460 6.90 -17.55 19.42
N VAL A 461 6.62 -17.34 20.70
CA VAL A 461 7.61 -16.96 21.71
C VAL A 461 8.72 -18.01 21.82
N TYR A 462 8.38 -19.30 21.75
CA TYR A 462 9.36 -20.40 21.77
C TYR A 462 10.29 -20.37 20.56
N PHE A 463 9.76 -20.22 19.35
CA PHE A 463 10.56 -20.17 18.12
C PHE A 463 11.40 -18.90 17.99
N PHE A 464 10.90 -17.77 18.50
CA PHE A 464 11.59 -16.48 18.46
C PHE A 464 12.32 -16.13 19.76
N ARG A 465 12.55 -17.12 20.65
CA ARG A 465 13.19 -16.90 21.96
C ARG A 465 14.57 -16.26 21.86
N GLU A 466 15.38 -16.69 20.90
CA GLU A 466 16.73 -16.17 20.69
C GLU A 466 16.68 -14.68 20.30
N ARG A 467 15.84 -14.33 19.34
CA ARG A 467 15.60 -12.93 18.97
C ARG A 467 15.05 -12.10 20.14
N MET A 468 14.23 -12.70 20.99
CA MET A 468 13.67 -12.02 22.16
C MET A 468 14.77 -11.75 23.22
N VAL A 469 15.65 -12.70 23.47
CA VAL A 469 16.79 -12.53 24.39
C VAL A 469 17.73 -11.47 23.84
N ASP A 470 18.10 -11.57 22.57
CA ASP A 470 18.94 -10.61 21.86
C ASP A 470 18.37 -9.18 21.94
N ALA A 471 17.06 -9.02 21.70
CA ALA A 471 16.37 -7.75 21.85
C ALA A 471 16.38 -7.19 23.29
N PHE A 472 16.40 -8.04 24.32
CA PHE A 472 16.54 -7.61 25.70
C PHE A 472 17.97 -7.21 26.05
N GLU A 473 18.96 -7.99 25.59
CA GLU A 473 20.37 -7.72 25.86
C GLU A 473 20.87 -6.45 25.17
N HIS A 474 20.43 -6.21 23.93
CA HIS A 474 20.82 -5.06 23.12
C HIS A 474 19.80 -3.93 23.08
N LEU A 475 18.85 -3.89 24.05
CA LEU A 475 17.76 -2.90 24.07
C LEU A 475 18.24 -1.44 24.00
N PHE A 476 19.40 -1.15 24.58
CA PHE A 476 19.99 0.18 24.59
C PHE A 476 21.01 0.40 23.47
N GLU A 477 21.48 -0.65 22.81
CA GLU A 477 22.45 -0.60 21.72
C GLU A 477 21.78 -0.61 20.34
N GLU A 478 20.80 -1.49 20.11
CA GLU A 478 20.03 -1.57 18.87
C GLU A 478 18.92 -0.49 18.77
N GLY A 479 18.74 0.29 19.82
CA GLY A 479 17.82 1.41 19.84
C GLY A 479 16.33 1.02 19.75
N TYR A 480 15.57 1.79 18.96
CA TYR A 480 14.10 1.66 18.92
C TYR A 480 13.59 0.37 18.27
N GLN A 481 14.40 -0.34 17.46
CA GLN A 481 13.94 -1.55 16.75
C GLN A 481 13.65 -2.71 17.71
N ALA A 482 14.56 -2.95 18.66
CA ALA A 482 14.38 -3.95 19.71
C ALA A 482 13.15 -3.65 20.57
N MET A 483 12.96 -2.38 20.92
CA MET A 483 11.80 -1.93 21.70
C MET A 483 10.47 -2.22 20.98
N LEU A 484 10.38 -1.95 19.67
CA LEU A 484 9.17 -2.23 18.89
C LEU A 484 8.82 -3.72 18.90
N PHE A 485 9.81 -4.61 18.78
CA PHE A 485 9.59 -6.04 18.85
C PHE A 485 9.09 -6.49 20.22
N LEU A 486 9.66 -5.96 21.31
CA LEU A 486 9.22 -6.28 22.66
C LEU A 486 7.79 -5.76 22.94
N ILE A 487 7.44 -4.56 22.45
CA ILE A 487 6.07 -4.04 22.50
C ILE A 487 5.11 -4.98 21.78
N PHE A 488 5.49 -5.48 20.60
CA PHE A 488 4.67 -6.45 19.86
C PHE A 488 4.43 -7.74 20.66
N ILE A 489 5.46 -8.29 21.32
CA ILE A 489 5.33 -9.47 22.18
C ILE A 489 4.34 -9.20 23.31
N LEU A 490 4.45 -8.06 23.99
CA LEU A 490 3.56 -7.68 25.08
C LEU A 490 2.10 -7.52 24.60
N LEU A 491 1.89 -6.81 23.49
CA LEU A 491 0.55 -6.60 22.93
C LEU A 491 -0.09 -7.90 22.44
N SER A 492 0.70 -8.77 21.79
CA SER A 492 0.23 -10.09 21.35
C SER A 492 -0.09 -11.00 22.53
N GLY A 493 0.68 -10.93 23.62
CA GLY A 493 0.39 -11.62 24.88
C GLY A 493 -0.91 -11.13 25.52
N ALA A 494 -1.13 -9.81 25.56
CA ALA A 494 -2.40 -9.23 26.01
C ALA A 494 -3.59 -9.72 25.13
N LEU A 495 -3.43 -9.75 23.82
CA LEU A 495 -4.44 -10.30 22.90
C LEU A 495 -4.70 -11.79 23.16
N ALA A 496 -3.69 -12.58 23.50
CA ALA A 496 -3.85 -13.99 23.86
C ALA A 496 -4.69 -14.15 25.14
N ILE A 497 -4.44 -13.33 26.16
CA ILE A 497 -5.24 -13.30 27.39
C ILE A 497 -6.69 -12.89 27.07
N PHE A 498 -6.88 -11.80 26.33
CA PHE A 498 -8.23 -11.35 25.96
C PHE A 498 -8.97 -12.37 25.08
N SER A 499 -8.26 -13.07 24.20
CA SER A 499 -8.83 -14.14 23.38
C SER A 499 -9.37 -15.28 24.24
N PHE A 500 -8.62 -15.64 25.27
CA PHE A 500 -9.06 -16.66 26.25
C PHE A 500 -10.28 -16.23 27.03
N LEU A 501 -10.31 -14.97 27.50
CA LEU A 501 -11.39 -14.45 28.35
C LEU A 501 -12.69 -14.16 27.57
N LYS A 502 -12.58 -13.64 26.33
CA LYS A 502 -13.75 -13.13 25.57
C LYS A 502 -14.19 -14.02 24.41
N ASN A 503 -13.57 -15.20 24.21
CA ASN A 503 -13.88 -16.11 23.09
C ASN A 503 -13.88 -15.40 21.72
N PHE A 504 -12.83 -14.66 21.40
CA PHE A 504 -12.70 -13.95 20.15
C PHE A 504 -12.65 -14.91 18.95
N SER A 505 -12.96 -14.40 17.74
CA SER A 505 -12.77 -15.15 16.49
C SER A 505 -11.30 -15.14 16.07
N LEU A 506 -10.81 -16.28 15.59
CA LEU A 506 -9.40 -16.48 15.23
C LEU A 506 -8.94 -15.58 14.07
N ILE A 507 -9.76 -15.45 13.02
CA ILE A 507 -9.35 -14.71 11.80
C ILE A 507 -9.05 -13.24 12.09
N PRO A 508 -9.92 -12.46 12.78
CA PRO A 508 -9.60 -11.07 13.11
C PRO A 508 -8.38 -10.92 14.03
N ILE A 509 -8.19 -11.82 15.01
CA ILE A 509 -7.01 -11.78 15.89
C ILE A 509 -5.72 -12.02 15.08
N LEU A 510 -5.73 -13.01 14.19
CA LEU A 510 -4.59 -13.26 13.29
C LEU A 510 -4.35 -12.05 12.38
N GLY A 511 -5.41 -11.41 11.86
CA GLY A 511 -5.30 -10.17 11.10
C GLY A 511 -4.57 -9.07 11.88
N VAL A 512 -5.00 -8.81 13.14
CA VAL A 512 -4.31 -7.83 14.01
C VAL A 512 -2.85 -8.23 14.25
N SER A 513 -2.61 -9.46 14.69
CA SER A 513 -1.27 -9.90 15.10
C SER A 513 -0.28 -9.97 13.94
N CYS A 514 -0.71 -10.47 12.77
CA CYS A 514 0.15 -10.52 11.59
C CYS A 514 0.47 -9.12 11.07
N CYS A 515 -0.51 -8.19 11.02
CA CYS A 515 -0.24 -6.80 10.65
C CYS A 515 0.75 -6.15 11.63
N MET A 516 0.55 -6.32 12.94
CA MET A 516 1.49 -5.80 13.94
C MET A 516 2.89 -6.39 13.79
N TYR A 517 3.01 -7.69 13.50
CA TYR A 517 4.30 -8.33 13.27
C TYR A 517 5.03 -7.74 12.05
N LEU A 518 4.33 -7.63 10.91
CA LEU A 518 4.92 -7.02 9.72
C LEU A 518 5.32 -5.56 9.94
N MET A 519 4.54 -4.79 10.72
CA MET A 519 4.90 -3.42 11.07
C MET A 519 6.21 -3.32 11.85
N VAL A 520 6.47 -4.25 12.76
CA VAL A 520 7.70 -4.25 13.59
C VAL A 520 8.96 -4.55 12.76
N GLU A 521 8.84 -5.23 11.64
CA GLU A 521 9.96 -5.48 10.73
C GLU A 521 10.36 -4.25 9.90
N ILE A 522 9.53 -3.20 9.89
CA ILE A 522 9.84 -1.94 9.20
C ILE A 522 10.83 -1.12 10.04
N PRO A 523 11.85 -0.47 9.41
CA PRO A 523 12.89 0.25 10.11
C PRO A 523 12.37 1.30 11.10
N ALA A 524 12.97 1.36 12.29
CA ALA A 524 12.54 2.24 13.39
C ALA A 524 12.53 3.74 13.02
N ASN A 525 13.41 4.17 12.12
CA ASN A 525 13.45 5.57 11.67
C ASN A 525 12.15 5.95 10.94
N SER A 526 11.56 5.03 10.19
CA SER A 526 10.28 5.26 9.49
C SER A 526 9.12 5.40 10.47
N TRP A 527 9.18 4.71 11.62
CA TRP A 527 8.22 4.86 12.70
C TRP A 527 8.25 6.25 13.34
N LEU A 528 9.41 6.86 13.51
CA LEU A 528 9.51 8.21 14.07
C LEU A 528 8.80 9.23 13.16
N VAL A 529 8.98 9.13 11.85
CA VAL A 529 8.30 9.99 10.88
C VAL A 529 6.78 9.73 10.91
N PHE A 530 6.36 8.46 10.97
CA PHE A 530 4.95 8.11 11.10
C PHE A 530 4.33 8.68 12.38
N PHE A 531 4.99 8.55 13.53
CA PHE A 531 4.49 9.12 14.78
C PHE A 531 4.43 10.65 14.75
N ALA A 532 5.42 11.31 14.13
CA ALA A 532 5.39 12.76 13.94
C ALA A 532 4.19 13.20 13.10
N TRP A 533 3.90 12.46 12.01
CA TRP A 533 2.70 12.67 11.19
C TRP A 533 1.42 12.46 11.98
N MET A 534 1.33 11.40 12.76
CA MET A 534 0.15 11.10 13.59
C MET A 534 -0.07 12.14 14.67
N LEU A 535 1.01 12.65 15.30
CA LEU A 535 0.96 13.74 16.28
C LEU A 535 0.43 15.03 15.64
N LEU A 536 0.91 15.38 14.45
CA LEU A 536 0.38 16.50 13.68
C LEU A 536 -1.13 16.37 13.43
N GLY A 537 -1.56 15.18 13.02
CA GLY A 537 -2.98 14.88 12.83
C GLY A 537 -3.80 15.04 14.11
N LEU A 538 -3.30 14.53 15.24
CA LEU A 538 -3.98 14.69 16.53
C LEU A 538 -4.05 16.16 16.97
N LEU A 539 -3.01 16.95 16.74
CA LEU A 539 -3.06 18.39 17.00
C LEU A 539 -4.16 19.07 16.18
N ILE A 540 -4.24 18.78 14.89
CA ILE A 540 -5.32 19.31 14.02
C ILE A 540 -6.70 18.86 14.53
N TYR A 541 -6.84 17.60 14.95
CA TYR A 541 -8.10 17.10 15.51
C TYR A 541 -8.51 17.86 16.77
N PHE A 542 -7.61 18.02 17.75
CA PHE A 542 -7.95 18.66 19.01
C PHE A 542 -8.22 20.17 18.86
N PHE A 543 -7.44 20.86 18.00
CA PHE A 543 -7.63 22.30 17.78
C PHE A 543 -8.79 22.64 16.85
N TYR A 544 -9.09 21.77 15.88
CA TYR A 544 -10.11 22.06 14.86
C TYR A 544 -11.24 21.04 14.86
N GLY A 545 -10.97 19.76 14.60
CA GLY A 545 -11.96 18.70 14.30
C GLY A 545 -12.93 18.47 15.45
N LYS A 546 -12.42 18.27 16.67
CA LYS A 546 -13.23 17.97 17.86
C LYS A 546 -14.36 18.98 18.11
N ASN A 547 -14.10 20.27 17.87
CA ASN A 547 -15.04 21.35 18.16
C ASN A 547 -16.09 21.54 17.05
N ARG A 548 -15.80 21.07 15.83
CA ARG A 548 -16.65 21.25 14.64
C ARG A 548 -17.31 19.95 14.16
N SER A 549 -17.05 18.84 14.84
CA SER A 549 -17.67 17.56 14.53
C SER A 549 -19.20 17.67 14.51
N LYS A 550 -19.84 17.09 13.51
CA LYS A 550 -21.30 17.03 13.43
C LYS A 550 -21.95 16.24 14.57
N LEU A 551 -21.22 15.30 15.18
CA LEU A 551 -21.70 14.57 16.36
C LEU A 551 -21.76 15.45 17.64
N ASN A 552 -21.29 16.70 17.59
CA ASN A 552 -21.52 17.68 18.66
C ASN A 552 -22.94 18.23 18.66
N ALA A 553 -23.62 18.18 17.50
CA ALA A 553 -24.95 18.73 17.31
C ALA A 553 -26.08 17.69 17.59
N LEU A 554 -25.68 16.42 17.78
CA LEU A 554 -26.53 15.30 18.19
C LEU A 554 -26.37 15.02 19.69
#